data_3895efe2543b3b2e66690e035dbaee5e
#
_entry.id   3895efe2543b3b2e66690e035dbaee5e
#
_cell.length_a   1.000
_cell.length_b   1.000
_cell.length_c   1.000
_cell.angle_alpha   90.00
_cell.angle_beta   90.00
_cell.angle_gamma   90.00
#
_symmetry.space_group_name_H-M   'P 1'
#
loop_
_entity.id
_entity.type
_entity.pdbx_description
1 polymer ?
#
loop_
_entity_poly.entity_id
_entity_poly.type
_entity_poly.pdbx_seq_one_letter_code
_entity_poly.pdbx_strand_id
1 'polypeptide(L)'
;MIKTDGSVHYEGVQNELDTIKFLNEIGRYDEEVIHCGGTRQVKDAKSGNKNITIKRKNGISNGSFDWVNTTKYNHIFNNYFDDFLLDIKEHRQMPENLKEASVEFIRKDFSNLCNDAVNYLTSDVVIGIIRDTFEKQEGYDVVVNDVKNRKIYIFDVQDHPTLKLIDNGYSVILKNVKGAKSSRKILLEKDGDVVDTHLRIRITSSNGITAFLGLSKSNKNSSVVVKLQQDSVHKLLENTKKDQYTY
;
A
#
# COMPACT_ATOMS: atom_id res chain seq x y z
N MET A 1 10.85 17.77 -4.39
CA MET A 1 10.77 18.17 -2.97
C MET A 1 9.58 17.43 -2.37
N ILE A 2 9.80 16.47 -1.49
CA ILE A 2 8.71 15.72 -0.82
C ILE A 2 8.19 16.65 0.26
N LYS A 3 6.93 17.07 0.14
CA LYS A 3 6.29 17.89 1.18
C LYS A 3 6.09 17.02 2.42
N THR A 4 6.75 17.36 3.51
CA THR A 4 6.66 16.66 4.81
C THR A 4 5.67 17.33 5.78
N ASP A 5 4.89 18.27 5.28
CA ASP A 5 4.01 19.16 6.03
C ASP A 5 2.58 18.64 6.29
N GLY A 6 2.33 17.35 6.04
CA GLY A 6 0.99 16.76 6.18
C GLY A 6 0.04 17.05 5.01
N SER A 7 0.44 17.86 4.02
CA SER A 7 -0.40 18.23 2.87
C SER A 7 -0.86 17.03 2.05
N VAL A 8 -0.03 15.98 1.94
CA VAL A 8 -0.38 14.73 1.23
C VAL A 8 -1.53 13.99 1.93
N HIS A 9 -1.53 13.99 3.26
CA HIS A 9 -2.62 13.38 4.04
C HIS A 9 -3.92 14.18 3.87
N TYR A 10 -3.83 15.51 3.96
CA TYR A 10 -4.99 16.39 3.74
C TYR A 10 -5.60 16.21 2.34
N GLU A 11 -4.76 16.15 1.29
CA GLU A 11 -5.24 15.90 -0.07
C GLU A 11 -5.88 14.51 -0.24
N GLY A 12 -5.39 13.51 0.49
CA GLY A 12 -6.01 12.18 0.52
C GLY A 12 -7.43 12.23 1.06
N VAL A 13 -7.60 12.82 2.24
CA VAL A 13 -8.92 12.98 2.88
C VAL A 13 -9.85 13.83 2.02
N GLN A 14 -9.37 14.93 1.43
CA GLN A 14 -10.19 15.76 0.55
C GLN A 14 -10.67 14.99 -0.68
N ASN A 15 -9.80 14.19 -1.28
CA ASN A 15 -10.19 13.31 -2.39
C ASN A 15 -11.25 12.28 -1.99
N GLU A 16 -11.18 11.73 -0.78
CA GLU A 16 -12.21 10.81 -0.26
C GLU A 16 -13.56 11.54 -0.15
N LEU A 17 -13.57 12.73 0.47
CA LEU A 17 -14.78 13.54 0.65
C LEU A 17 -15.39 13.98 -0.69
N ASP A 18 -14.59 14.45 -1.63
CA ASP A 18 -15.04 14.84 -2.96
C ASP A 18 -15.63 13.65 -3.74
N THR A 19 -15.00 12.49 -3.62
CA THR A 19 -15.48 11.24 -4.24
C THR A 19 -16.79 10.81 -3.62
N ILE A 20 -16.93 10.84 -2.30
CA ILE A 20 -18.17 10.49 -1.58
C ILE A 20 -19.32 11.42 -2.01
N LYS A 21 -19.05 12.73 -2.05
CA LYS A 21 -20.03 13.71 -2.52
C LYS A 21 -20.54 13.36 -3.91
N PHE A 22 -19.63 13.07 -4.83
CA PHE A 22 -20.00 12.67 -6.20
C PHE A 22 -20.82 11.38 -6.23
N LEU A 23 -20.44 10.34 -5.46
CA LEU A 23 -21.17 9.08 -5.39
C LEU A 23 -22.62 9.27 -4.90
N ASN A 24 -22.83 10.19 -3.93
CA ASN A 24 -24.16 10.56 -3.44
C ASN A 24 -24.95 11.34 -4.48
N GLU A 25 -24.32 12.29 -5.19
CA GLU A 25 -24.96 13.08 -6.24
C GLU A 25 -25.49 12.24 -7.40
N ILE A 26 -24.76 11.18 -7.78
CA ILE A 26 -25.19 10.28 -8.86
C ILE A 26 -26.10 9.15 -8.38
N GLY A 27 -26.37 9.03 -7.08
CA GLY A 27 -27.19 7.97 -6.51
C GLY A 27 -26.63 6.57 -6.80
N ARG A 28 -25.30 6.39 -6.70
CA ARG A 28 -24.67 5.12 -7.05
C ARG A 28 -25.06 3.97 -6.15
N TYR A 29 -25.39 4.25 -4.90
CA TYR A 29 -25.78 3.30 -3.88
C TYR A 29 -27.19 3.64 -3.38
N ASP A 30 -27.91 2.63 -2.90
CA ASP A 30 -29.28 2.80 -2.38
C ASP A 30 -29.34 3.65 -1.11
N GLU A 31 -28.26 3.63 -0.31
CA GLU A 31 -28.13 4.43 0.90
C GLU A 31 -27.01 5.47 0.74
N GLU A 32 -27.10 6.54 1.54
CA GLU A 32 -26.08 7.58 1.56
C GLU A 32 -24.68 6.99 1.85
N VAL A 33 -23.69 7.40 1.05
CA VAL A 33 -22.27 7.08 1.29
C VAL A 33 -21.74 8.02 2.36
N ILE A 34 -21.27 7.46 3.46
CA ILE A 34 -20.69 8.21 4.59
C ILE A 34 -19.21 7.93 4.74
N HIS A 35 -18.44 8.97 5.05
CA HIS A 35 -17.00 8.86 5.32
C HIS A 35 -16.74 8.09 6.62
N CYS A 36 -15.82 7.14 6.56
CA CYS A 36 -15.42 6.31 7.70
C CYS A 36 -13.90 6.39 7.95
N GLY A 37 -13.18 7.14 7.12
CA GLY A 37 -11.73 7.17 7.08
C GLY A 37 -11.09 7.51 8.43
N GLY A 38 -9.96 6.89 8.67
CA GLY A 38 -9.12 7.10 9.85
C GLY A 38 -7.92 6.15 9.81
N THR A 39 -6.84 6.52 10.47
CA THR A 39 -5.53 5.82 10.42
C THR A 39 -5.54 4.35 10.85
N ARG A 40 -6.67 3.82 11.30
CA ARG A 40 -6.83 2.44 11.78
C ARG A 40 -7.95 1.67 11.08
N GLN A 41 -8.60 2.27 10.07
CA GLN A 41 -9.70 1.62 9.36
C GLN A 41 -9.25 1.20 7.97
N VAL A 42 -9.66 0.00 7.54
CA VAL A 42 -9.38 -0.54 6.21
C VAL A 42 -10.29 0.11 5.16
N LYS A 43 -11.50 0.50 5.56
CA LYS A 43 -12.48 1.17 4.70
C LYS A 43 -12.38 2.69 4.80
N ASP A 44 -12.51 3.36 3.68
CA ASP A 44 -12.53 4.82 3.60
C ASP A 44 -13.96 5.37 3.72
N ALA A 45 -14.95 4.61 3.25
CA ALA A 45 -16.37 4.96 3.33
C ALA A 45 -17.25 3.70 3.44
N LYS A 46 -18.57 3.92 3.68
CA LYS A 46 -19.60 2.88 3.62
C LYS A 46 -20.93 3.44 3.11
N SER A 47 -21.75 2.56 2.51
CA SER A 47 -23.15 2.80 2.23
C SER A 47 -23.94 1.58 2.71
N GLY A 48 -24.79 1.74 3.72
CA GLY A 48 -25.42 0.60 4.40
C GLY A 48 -24.41 -0.44 4.87
N ASN A 49 -24.55 -1.65 4.36
CA ASN A 49 -23.65 -2.77 4.63
C ASN A 49 -22.45 -2.85 3.66
N LYS A 50 -22.42 -2.04 2.60
CA LYS A 50 -21.36 -2.04 1.60
C LYS A 50 -20.20 -1.20 2.08
N ASN A 51 -19.02 -1.81 2.21
CA ASN A 51 -17.78 -1.11 2.50
C ASN A 51 -17.13 -0.62 1.19
N ILE A 52 -16.49 0.52 1.26
CA ILE A 52 -15.90 1.19 0.11
C ILE A 52 -14.46 1.60 0.45
N THR A 53 -13.53 1.28 -0.43
CA THR A 53 -12.16 1.80 -0.37
C THR A 53 -11.93 2.76 -1.54
N ILE A 54 -11.44 3.95 -1.24
CA ILE A 54 -11.26 5.03 -2.22
C ILE A 54 -9.78 5.18 -2.54
N LYS A 55 -9.45 5.11 -3.81
CA LYS A 55 -8.08 5.24 -4.29
C LYS A 55 -7.96 6.44 -5.21
N ARG A 56 -6.92 7.22 -5.02
CA ARG A 56 -6.61 8.36 -5.88
C ARG A 56 -5.57 7.98 -6.92
N LYS A 57 -5.80 8.37 -8.15
CA LYS A 57 -4.85 8.26 -9.25
C LYS A 57 -4.56 9.64 -9.84
N ASN A 58 -3.34 9.82 -10.34
CA ASN A 58 -2.87 11.08 -10.92
C ASN A 58 -2.88 12.27 -9.95
N GLY A 59 -2.78 11.98 -8.64
CA GLY A 59 -2.49 12.96 -7.60
C GLY A 59 -0.99 13.02 -7.30
N ILE A 60 -0.64 13.63 -6.17
CA ILE A 60 0.76 13.68 -5.68
C ILE A 60 1.30 12.27 -5.40
N SER A 61 0.44 11.37 -4.94
CA SER A 61 0.75 9.94 -4.81
C SER A 61 -0.44 9.10 -5.25
N ASN A 62 -0.17 7.97 -5.91
CA ASN A 62 -1.20 6.99 -6.19
C ASN A 62 -1.59 6.27 -4.91
N GLY A 63 -2.88 5.95 -4.77
CA GLY A 63 -3.41 5.20 -3.64
C GLY A 63 -2.79 3.81 -3.52
N SER A 64 -2.67 3.33 -2.31
CA SER A 64 -2.24 1.95 -2.01
C SER A 64 -3.46 1.12 -1.68
N PHE A 65 -3.42 -0.18 -1.97
CA PHE A 65 -4.52 -1.07 -1.58
C PHE A 65 -4.57 -1.24 -0.07
N ASP A 66 -3.48 -1.68 0.55
CA ASP A 66 -3.39 -1.79 2.01
C ASP A 66 -1.94 -1.96 2.46
N TRP A 67 -1.73 -1.88 3.77
CA TRP A 67 -0.50 -2.14 4.45
C TRP A 67 -0.55 -3.53 5.07
N VAL A 68 0.40 -4.38 4.69
CA VAL A 68 0.56 -5.69 5.31
C VAL A 68 1.73 -5.63 6.28
N ASN A 69 1.48 -5.99 7.53
CA ASN A 69 2.54 -6.05 8.53
C ASN A 69 3.45 -7.24 8.23
N THR A 70 4.77 -7.00 8.21
CA THR A 70 5.76 -8.06 7.98
C THR A 70 5.80 -9.11 9.08
N THR A 71 5.18 -8.87 10.23
CA THR A 71 5.16 -9.83 11.36
C THR A 71 4.69 -11.23 10.93
N LYS A 72 3.71 -11.31 10.03
CA LYS A 72 3.24 -12.60 9.48
C LYS A 72 4.32 -13.29 8.62
N TYR A 73 5.23 -12.50 8.06
CA TYR A 73 6.31 -12.96 7.18
C TYR A 73 7.69 -12.86 7.84
N ASN A 74 7.74 -12.71 9.16
CA ASN A 74 8.98 -12.56 9.91
C ASN A 74 9.98 -13.68 9.66
N HIS A 75 9.51 -14.91 9.42
CA HIS A 75 10.37 -16.04 9.08
C HIS A 75 11.25 -15.79 7.83
N ILE A 76 10.87 -14.84 6.97
CA ILE A 76 11.63 -14.44 5.79
C ILE A 76 12.59 -13.30 6.11
N PHE A 77 12.22 -12.44 7.08
CA PHE A 77 12.97 -11.23 7.40
C PHE A 77 13.70 -11.30 8.75
N ASN A 78 13.42 -12.30 9.60
CA ASN A 78 13.88 -12.35 11.00
C ASN A 78 15.38 -12.19 11.17
N ASN A 79 16.17 -12.93 10.41
CA ASN A 79 17.63 -12.88 10.52
C ASN A 79 18.22 -11.56 9.97
N TYR A 80 17.40 -10.79 9.26
CA TYR A 80 17.83 -9.60 8.56
C TYR A 80 17.50 -8.32 9.32
N PHE A 81 16.31 -8.28 9.92
CA PHE A 81 15.85 -7.12 10.67
C PHE A 81 16.15 -7.22 12.17
N ASP A 82 16.24 -8.43 12.72
CA ASP A 82 16.50 -8.62 14.14
C ASP A 82 17.92 -8.20 14.50
N ASP A 83 18.93 -8.54 13.69
CA ASP A 83 20.30 -8.10 13.90
C ASP A 83 20.42 -6.57 13.85
N PHE A 84 19.74 -5.94 12.89
CA PHE A 84 19.68 -4.49 12.80
C PHE A 84 18.94 -3.87 13.99
N LEU A 85 17.86 -4.48 14.48
CA LEU A 85 17.10 -4.01 15.63
C LEU A 85 17.87 -4.19 16.94
N LEU A 86 18.70 -5.23 17.05
CA LEU A 86 19.61 -5.44 18.19
C LEU A 86 20.68 -4.34 18.22
N ASP A 87 21.34 -4.08 17.11
CA ASP A 87 22.32 -3.02 16.96
C ASP A 87 21.75 -1.64 17.36
N ILE A 88 20.54 -1.32 16.91
CA ILE A 88 19.84 -0.10 17.32
C ILE A 88 19.54 -0.07 18.83
N LYS A 89 19.21 -1.21 19.45
CA LYS A 89 18.94 -1.26 20.89
C LYS A 89 20.18 -0.90 21.72
N GLU A 90 21.34 -1.32 21.29
CA GLU A 90 22.61 -1.01 21.95
C GLU A 90 22.89 0.50 21.89
N HIS A 91 22.53 1.17 20.81
CA HIS A 91 22.67 2.61 20.64
C HIS A 91 21.67 3.47 21.44
N ARG A 92 20.68 2.87 22.12
CA ARG A 92 19.72 3.61 22.99
C ARG A 92 20.35 4.29 24.20
N GLN A 93 21.58 3.92 24.56
CA GLN A 93 22.32 4.53 25.67
C GLN A 93 23.06 5.82 25.27
N MET A 94 22.91 6.27 24.02
CA MET A 94 23.58 7.48 23.56
C MET A 94 23.01 8.75 24.19
N PRO A 95 23.87 9.75 24.50
CA PRO A 95 23.45 11.04 25.02
C PRO A 95 22.46 11.78 24.10
N GLU A 96 21.57 12.58 24.66
CA GLU A 96 20.46 13.21 23.91
C GLU A 96 20.89 14.08 22.72
N ASN A 97 22.03 14.75 22.84
CA ASN A 97 22.59 15.61 21.78
C ASN A 97 23.10 14.83 20.55
N LEU A 98 23.30 13.50 20.66
CA LEU A 98 23.68 12.63 19.54
C LEU A 98 22.50 11.93 18.90
N LYS A 99 21.31 11.98 19.53
CA LYS A 99 20.11 11.25 19.07
C LYS A 99 19.64 11.70 17.68
N GLU A 100 19.67 12.99 17.36
CA GLU A 100 19.18 13.49 16.06
C GLU A 100 20.09 13.04 14.91
N ALA A 101 21.38 13.18 15.04
CA ALA A 101 22.36 12.72 14.04
C ALA A 101 22.32 11.19 13.88
N SER A 102 22.14 10.47 14.99
CA SER A 102 21.99 9.01 15.00
C SER A 102 20.70 8.57 14.32
N VAL A 103 19.58 9.29 14.50
CA VAL A 103 18.30 8.99 13.84
C VAL A 103 18.40 9.12 12.33
N GLU A 104 19.12 10.11 11.81
CA GLU A 104 19.29 10.27 10.36
C GLU A 104 20.16 9.15 9.78
N PHE A 105 21.22 8.80 10.46
CA PHE A 105 22.08 7.67 10.09
C PHE A 105 21.32 6.34 10.10
N ILE A 106 20.58 6.06 11.17
CA ILE A 106 19.74 4.87 11.32
C ILE A 106 18.66 4.81 10.22
N ARG A 107 18.03 5.94 9.86
CA ARG A 107 17.07 6.00 8.77
C ARG A 107 17.69 5.64 7.43
N LYS A 108 18.93 6.08 7.19
CA LYS A 108 19.65 5.76 5.97
C LYS A 108 19.98 4.28 5.90
N ASP A 109 20.49 3.71 6.97
CA ASP A 109 20.85 2.29 7.02
C ASP A 109 19.61 1.40 6.95
N PHE A 110 18.52 1.78 7.63
CA PHE A 110 17.25 1.07 7.51
C PHE A 110 16.67 1.17 6.10
N SER A 111 16.86 2.28 5.40
CA SER A 111 16.47 2.40 4.00
C SER A 111 17.29 1.47 3.11
N ASN A 112 18.58 1.31 3.39
CA ASN A 112 19.43 0.34 2.68
C ASN A 112 18.95 -1.10 2.97
N LEU A 113 18.70 -1.41 4.23
CA LEU A 113 18.17 -2.70 4.65
C LEU A 113 16.85 -3.04 3.92
N CYS A 114 15.92 -2.08 3.82
CA CYS A 114 14.68 -2.26 3.05
C CYS A 114 14.95 -2.48 1.55
N ASN A 115 15.98 -1.83 0.99
CA ASN A 115 16.36 -2.03 -0.41
C ASN A 115 16.89 -3.44 -0.67
N ASP A 116 17.57 -4.03 0.30
CA ASP A 116 18.13 -5.37 0.19
C ASP A 116 17.09 -6.43 0.51
N ALA A 117 16.25 -6.20 1.52
CA ALA A 117 15.20 -7.12 1.95
C ALA A 117 14.19 -7.47 0.85
N VAL A 118 13.99 -6.57 -0.12
CA VAL A 118 13.11 -6.84 -1.25
C VAL A 118 13.59 -8.01 -2.13
N ASN A 119 14.88 -8.38 -2.05
CA ASN A 119 15.45 -9.53 -2.78
C ASN A 119 15.04 -10.88 -2.17
N TYR A 120 14.53 -10.90 -0.93
CA TYR A 120 14.00 -12.10 -0.26
C TYR A 120 12.54 -12.38 -0.57
N LEU A 121 11.87 -11.50 -1.32
CA LEU A 121 10.49 -11.70 -1.75
C LEU A 121 10.45 -12.77 -2.85
N THR A 122 10.05 -13.98 -2.50
CA THR A 122 9.79 -15.05 -3.47
C THR A 122 8.37 -14.92 -4.07
N SER A 123 8.10 -15.65 -5.15
CA SER A 123 6.77 -15.71 -5.77
C SER A 123 5.68 -16.04 -4.75
N ASP A 124 5.86 -17.10 -3.97
CA ASP A 124 4.86 -17.60 -3.01
C ASP A 124 4.59 -16.57 -1.89
N VAL A 125 5.64 -15.90 -1.41
CA VAL A 125 5.52 -14.83 -0.42
C VAL A 125 4.69 -13.67 -0.95
N VAL A 126 4.96 -13.25 -2.17
CA VAL A 126 4.23 -12.14 -2.79
C VAL A 126 2.79 -12.51 -3.08
N ILE A 127 2.52 -13.74 -3.53
CA ILE A 127 1.15 -14.27 -3.69
C ILE A 127 0.42 -14.23 -2.35
N GLY A 128 1.04 -14.72 -1.28
CA GLY A 128 0.47 -14.66 0.07
C GLY A 128 0.13 -13.23 0.50
N ILE A 129 1.05 -12.28 0.26
CA ILE A 129 0.82 -10.86 0.57
C ILE A 129 -0.33 -10.26 -0.24
N ILE A 130 -0.42 -10.59 -1.53
CA ILE A 130 -1.53 -10.14 -2.39
C ILE A 130 -2.86 -10.68 -1.86
N ARG A 131 -2.94 -11.97 -1.58
CA ARG A 131 -4.16 -12.59 -1.02
C ARG A 131 -4.56 -11.94 0.30
N ASP A 132 -3.65 -11.84 1.25
CA ASP A 132 -3.91 -11.19 2.54
C ASP A 132 -4.40 -9.74 2.39
N THR A 133 -3.88 -9.02 1.41
CA THR A 133 -4.28 -7.64 1.14
C THR A 133 -5.72 -7.55 0.63
N PHE A 134 -6.09 -8.44 -0.28
CA PHE A 134 -7.43 -8.42 -0.88
C PHE A 134 -8.48 -9.11 0.00
N GLU A 135 -8.12 -10.15 0.77
CA GLU A 135 -9.02 -10.78 1.74
C GLU A 135 -9.51 -9.79 2.82
N LYS A 136 -8.64 -8.89 3.28
CA LYS A 136 -9.05 -7.83 4.23
C LYS A 136 -10.11 -6.88 3.67
N GLN A 137 -10.27 -6.86 2.36
CA GLN A 137 -11.22 -6.00 1.64
C GLN A 137 -12.28 -6.83 0.91
N GLU A 138 -12.49 -8.09 1.32
CA GLU A 138 -13.52 -8.94 0.73
C GLU A 138 -14.89 -8.27 0.80
N GLY A 139 -15.59 -8.27 -0.34
CA GLY A 139 -16.88 -7.60 -0.49
C GLY A 139 -16.83 -6.08 -0.54
N TYR A 140 -15.64 -5.46 -0.60
CA TYR A 140 -15.52 -4.02 -0.76
C TYR A 140 -15.66 -3.61 -2.22
N ASP A 141 -16.27 -2.44 -2.44
CA ASP A 141 -16.09 -1.72 -3.70
C ASP A 141 -14.80 -0.90 -3.65
N VAL A 142 -13.99 -1.06 -4.68
CA VAL A 142 -12.84 -0.20 -4.94
C VAL A 142 -13.31 0.94 -5.83
N VAL A 143 -13.23 2.15 -5.32
CA VAL A 143 -13.53 3.38 -6.07
C VAL A 143 -12.23 4.07 -6.41
N VAL A 144 -11.91 4.17 -7.69
CA VAL A 144 -10.71 4.84 -8.15
C VAL A 144 -11.05 6.17 -8.79
N ASN A 145 -10.62 7.25 -8.16
CA ASN A 145 -10.73 8.61 -8.69
C ASN A 145 -9.50 8.95 -9.55
N ASP A 146 -9.64 8.91 -10.86
CA ASP A 146 -8.66 9.39 -11.82
C ASP A 146 -8.82 10.91 -12.02
N VAL A 147 -8.19 11.66 -11.14
CA VAL A 147 -8.33 13.12 -11.06
C VAL A 147 -7.94 13.81 -12.37
N LYS A 148 -6.89 13.32 -13.05
CA LYS A 148 -6.41 13.91 -14.31
C LYS A 148 -7.43 13.78 -15.45
N ASN A 149 -8.08 12.62 -15.53
CA ASN A 149 -9.02 12.31 -16.59
C ASN A 149 -10.47 12.59 -16.20
N ARG A 150 -10.70 13.07 -14.96
CA ARG A 150 -12.03 13.34 -14.39
C ARG A 150 -12.95 12.13 -14.49
N LYS A 151 -12.43 10.95 -14.13
CA LYS A 151 -13.16 9.69 -14.19
C LYS A 151 -13.15 8.98 -12.86
N ILE A 152 -14.26 8.37 -12.52
CA ILE A 152 -14.38 7.46 -11.38
C ILE A 152 -14.66 6.06 -11.93
N TYR A 153 -13.88 5.09 -11.45
CA TYR A 153 -14.06 3.67 -11.72
C TYR A 153 -14.48 2.95 -10.45
N ILE A 154 -15.47 2.06 -10.55
CA ILE A 154 -15.97 1.29 -9.42
C ILE A 154 -15.97 -0.19 -9.80
N PHE A 155 -15.35 -1.03 -8.98
CA PHE A 155 -15.32 -2.48 -9.17
C PHE A 155 -15.23 -3.20 -7.81
N ASP A 156 -15.73 -4.42 -7.75
CA ASP A 156 -15.54 -5.27 -6.56
C ASP A 156 -14.06 -5.69 -6.46
N VAL A 157 -13.49 -5.67 -5.28
CA VAL A 157 -12.08 -6.05 -5.06
C VAL A 157 -11.78 -7.46 -5.58
N GLN A 158 -12.74 -8.39 -5.49
CA GLN A 158 -12.59 -9.77 -5.98
C GLN A 158 -12.56 -9.85 -7.52
N ASP A 159 -13.03 -8.83 -8.21
CA ASP A 159 -12.91 -8.74 -9.67
C ASP A 159 -11.53 -8.27 -10.14
N HIS A 160 -10.60 -8.04 -9.21
CA HIS A 160 -9.24 -7.65 -9.56
C HIS A 160 -8.55 -8.75 -10.39
N PRO A 161 -8.09 -8.44 -11.61
CA PRO A 161 -7.60 -9.45 -12.55
C PRO A 161 -6.37 -10.22 -12.02
N THR A 162 -5.58 -9.61 -11.14
CA THR A 162 -4.42 -10.27 -10.51
C THR A 162 -4.84 -11.51 -9.72
N LEU A 163 -5.95 -11.45 -8.97
CA LEU A 163 -6.44 -12.61 -8.21
C LEU A 163 -6.84 -13.75 -9.16
N LYS A 164 -7.58 -13.42 -10.21
CA LYS A 164 -8.03 -14.41 -11.21
C LYS A 164 -6.84 -15.11 -11.90
N LEU A 165 -5.79 -14.38 -12.22
CA LEU A 165 -4.57 -14.95 -12.81
C LEU A 165 -3.84 -15.88 -11.82
N ILE A 166 -3.69 -15.44 -10.55
CA ILE A 166 -3.08 -16.25 -9.49
C ILE A 166 -3.87 -17.57 -9.31
N ASP A 167 -5.20 -17.50 -9.28
CA ASP A 167 -6.06 -18.68 -9.15
C ASP A 167 -5.97 -19.62 -10.35
N ASN A 168 -5.63 -19.09 -11.52
CA ASN A 168 -5.34 -19.86 -12.73
C ASN A 168 -3.91 -20.39 -12.81
N GLY A 169 -3.12 -20.27 -11.71
CA GLY A 169 -1.79 -20.88 -11.60
C GLY A 169 -0.66 -20.03 -12.18
N TYR A 170 -0.85 -18.71 -12.34
CA TYR A 170 0.26 -17.81 -12.66
C TYR A 170 1.17 -17.62 -11.44
N SER A 171 2.45 -17.63 -11.68
CA SER A 171 3.50 -17.31 -10.70
C SER A 171 3.89 -15.83 -10.76
N VAL A 172 4.47 -15.32 -9.67
CA VAL A 172 4.93 -13.93 -9.60
C VAL A 172 6.36 -13.78 -10.12
N ILE A 173 6.56 -12.82 -10.99
CA ILE A 173 7.88 -12.29 -11.35
C ILE A 173 8.01 -10.86 -10.81
N LEU A 174 9.12 -10.58 -10.12
CA LEU A 174 9.42 -9.26 -9.61
C LEU A 174 10.43 -8.53 -10.50
N LYS A 175 10.07 -7.35 -10.98
CA LYS A 175 10.98 -6.49 -11.75
C LYS A 175 11.37 -5.23 -10.99
N ASN A 176 12.61 -4.79 -11.17
CA ASN A 176 13.11 -3.54 -10.60
C ASN A 176 12.32 -2.34 -11.11
N VAL A 177 12.11 -1.37 -10.21
CA VAL A 177 11.52 -0.08 -10.54
C VAL A 177 12.63 0.97 -10.58
N LYS A 178 12.75 1.68 -11.70
CA LYS A 178 13.77 2.73 -11.87
C LYS A 178 13.62 3.79 -10.77
N GLY A 179 14.70 4.05 -10.04
CA GLY A 179 14.73 5.05 -8.97
C GLY A 179 14.06 4.64 -7.65
N ALA A 180 13.55 3.40 -7.53
CA ALA A 180 12.89 2.92 -6.32
C ALA A 180 13.47 1.56 -5.87
N LYS A 181 14.61 1.59 -5.19
CA LYS A 181 15.39 0.39 -4.83
C LYS A 181 14.61 -0.61 -3.96
N SER A 182 13.80 -0.14 -3.02
CA SER A 182 12.98 -0.99 -2.13
C SER A 182 11.61 -1.39 -2.73
N SER A 183 11.43 -1.20 -4.03
CA SER A 183 10.17 -1.50 -4.72
C SER A 183 10.39 -2.45 -5.88
N ARG A 184 9.43 -3.35 -6.08
CA ARG A 184 9.39 -4.24 -7.23
C ARG A 184 8.03 -4.15 -7.92
N LYS A 185 8.05 -4.12 -9.24
CA LYS A 185 6.85 -4.27 -10.06
C LYS A 185 6.45 -5.73 -10.06
N ILE A 186 5.18 -6.01 -9.93
CA ILE A 186 4.62 -7.35 -9.93
C ILE A 186 4.16 -7.67 -11.34
N LEU A 187 4.76 -8.69 -11.93
CA LEU A 187 4.27 -9.35 -13.14
C LEU A 187 3.81 -10.75 -12.77
N LEU A 188 2.91 -11.29 -13.55
CA LEU A 188 2.49 -12.69 -13.46
C LEU A 188 2.90 -13.44 -14.72
N GLU A 189 3.36 -14.67 -14.56
CA GLU A 189 3.84 -15.51 -15.66
C GLU A 189 3.27 -16.91 -15.57
N LYS A 190 2.86 -17.45 -16.71
CA LYS A 190 2.50 -18.87 -16.89
C LYS A 190 2.78 -19.28 -18.32
N ASP A 191 3.55 -20.37 -18.50
CA ASP A 191 3.84 -20.98 -19.80
C ASP A 191 4.40 -19.99 -20.85
N GLY A 192 5.18 -19.00 -20.39
CA GLY A 192 5.76 -17.95 -21.25
C GLY A 192 4.84 -16.75 -21.49
N ASP A 193 3.58 -16.78 -21.06
CA ASP A 193 2.70 -15.61 -21.04
C ASP A 193 3.02 -14.73 -19.84
N VAL A 194 3.36 -13.47 -20.09
CA VAL A 194 3.74 -12.50 -19.06
C VAL A 194 2.78 -11.34 -19.01
N VAL A 195 2.04 -11.23 -17.91
CA VAL A 195 1.03 -10.20 -17.68
C VAL A 195 1.51 -9.16 -16.68
N ASP A 196 1.38 -7.89 -17.03
CA ASP A 196 1.63 -6.77 -16.13
C ASP A 196 0.42 -6.54 -15.24
N THR A 197 0.57 -6.73 -13.93
CA THR A 197 -0.52 -6.48 -12.96
C THR A 197 -0.77 -5.00 -12.70
N HIS A 198 0.13 -4.12 -13.13
CA HIS A 198 0.16 -2.70 -12.76
C HIS A 198 0.21 -2.44 -11.25
N LEU A 199 0.60 -3.45 -10.46
CA LEU A 199 0.84 -3.34 -9.03
C LEU A 199 2.34 -3.28 -8.75
N ARG A 200 2.68 -2.68 -7.63
CA ARG A 200 4.00 -2.74 -7.02
C ARG A 200 3.92 -3.26 -5.61
N ILE A 201 4.92 -4.03 -5.23
CA ILE A 201 5.19 -4.31 -3.83
C ILE A 201 6.36 -3.45 -3.37
N ARG A 202 6.26 -2.88 -2.18
CA ARG A 202 7.28 -2.04 -1.60
C ARG A 202 7.48 -2.39 -0.14
N ILE A 203 8.73 -2.61 0.24
CA ILE A 203 9.12 -2.63 1.65
C ILE A 203 9.44 -1.20 2.06
N THR A 204 8.84 -0.74 3.13
CA THR A 204 9.05 0.61 3.65
C THR A 204 8.96 0.61 5.17
N SER A 205 9.75 1.46 5.81
CA SER A 205 9.54 1.73 7.22
C SER A 205 8.21 2.49 7.37
N SER A 206 7.30 1.95 8.16
CA SER A 206 6.36 2.82 8.85
C SER A 206 7.17 3.70 9.83
N ASN A 207 6.51 4.61 10.56
CA ASN A 207 7.15 5.36 11.66
C ASN A 207 7.78 4.46 12.76
N GLY A 208 7.99 3.19 12.46
CA GLY A 208 8.45 2.15 13.35
C GLY A 208 9.82 2.41 13.94
N ILE A 209 10.78 2.98 13.18
CA ILE A 209 12.10 3.27 13.74
C ILE A 209 12.00 4.32 14.83
N THR A 210 11.28 5.41 14.60
CA THR A 210 11.09 6.46 15.62
C THR A 210 10.31 5.95 16.81
N ALA A 211 9.31 5.08 16.60
CA ALA A 211 8.57 4.41 17.68
C ALA A 211 9.45 3.40 18.42
N PHE A 212 10.25 2.63 17.69
CA PHE A 212 11.19 1.66 18.26
C PHE A 212 12.26 2.34 19.11
N LEU A 213 12.78 3.48 18.68
CA LEU A 213 13.73 4.30 19.43
C LEU A 213 13.06 5.05 20.62
N GLY A 214 11.74 4.96 20.77
CA GLY A 214 11.01 5.68 21.81
C GLY A 214 10.85 7.18 21.53
N LEU A 215 11.15 7.61 20.31
CA LEU A 215 11.08 9.02 19.89
C LEU A 215 9.68 9.44 19.39
N SER A 216 8.77 8.48 19.22
CA SER A 216 7.36 8.75 18.89
C SER A 216 6.42 7.87 19.70
N LYS A 217 5.17 8.34 19.87
CA LYS A 217 4.08 7.59 20.53
C LYS A 217 3.39 6.59 19.60
N SER A 218 3.84 6.45 18.34
CA SER A 218 3.24 5.52 17.39
C SER A 218 3.49 4.06 17.78
N ASN A 219 2.63 3.19 17.30
CA ASN A 219 2.56 1.78 17.70
C ASN A 219 3.91 1.07 17.54
N LYS A 220 4.39 0.45 18.62
CA LYS A 220 5.74 -0.12 18.73
C LYS A 220 5.96 -1.43 17.96
N ASN A 221 4.91 -1.97 17.32
CA ASN A 221 4.89 -3.38 16.90
C ASN A 221 5.21 -3.63 15.43
N SER A 222 5.42 -2.61 14.60
CA SER A 222 5.81 -2.83 13.20
C SER A 222 6.92 -1.89 12.78
N SER A 223 8.12 -2.43 12.66
CA SER A 223 9.28 -1.70 12.13
C SER A 223 9.26 -1.61 10.60
N VAL A 224 8.65 -2.57 9.92
CA VAL A 224 8.59 -2.67 8.45
C VAL A 224 7.19 -3.03 8.00
N VAL A 225 6.77 -2.44 6.90
CA VAL A 225 5.47 -2.71 6.27
C VAL A 225 5.68 -3.00 4.79
N VAL A 226 5.02 -4.03 4.31
CA VAL A 226 4.92 -4.30 2.87
C VAL A 226 3.65 -3.64 2.35
N LYS A 227 3.81 -2.85 1.28
CA LYS A 227 2.74 -2.03 0.72
C LYS A 227 2.53 -2.37 -0.74
N LEU A 228 1.30 -2.68 -1.12
CA LEU A 228 0.88 -2.76 -2.51
C LEU A 228 0.50 -1.37 -3.01
N GLN A 229 1.05 -0.98 -4.14
CA GLN A 229 0.75 0.28 -4.80
C GLN A 229 0.29 0.01 -6.22
N GLN A 230 -0.74 0.72 -6.62
CA GLN A 230 -1.27 0.66 -7.97
C GLN A 230 -0.59 1.71 -8.85
N ASP A 231 0.04 1.26 -9.96
CA ASP A 231 0.79 2.13 -10.86
C ASP A 231 -0.06 2.74 -11.97
N SER A 232 -0.95 1.95 -12.56
CA SER A 232 -1.70 2.35 -13.73
C SER A 232 -3.11 1.76 -13.73
N VAL A 233 -4.04 2.45 -13.10
CA VAL A 233 -5.43 1.99 -12.96
C VAL A 233 -6.11 1.73 -14.29
N HIS A 234 -5.95 2.62 -15.28
CA HIS A 234 -6.66 2.49 -16.56
C HIS A 234 -6.36 1.17 -17.28
N LYS A 235 -5.08 0.74 -17.31
CA LYS A 235 -4.71 -0.53 -17.94
C LYS A 235 -5.24 -1.73 -17.17
N LEU A 236 -5.21 -1.64 -15.82
CA LEU A 236 -5.80 -2.67 -14.98
C LEU A 236 -7.29 -2.84 -15.27
N LEU A 237 -7.98 -1.72 -15.45
CA LEU A 237 -9.43 -1.69 -15.59
C LEU A 237 -9.92 -1.96 -17.02
N GLU A 238 -9.05 -2.02 -18.02
CA GLU A 238 -9.45 -2.36 -19.39
C GLU A 238 -10.21 -3.71 -19.45
N ASN A 239 -9.72 -4.69 -18.69
CA ASN A 239 -10.26 -6.05 -18.65
C ASN A 239 -11.05 -6.38 -17.38
N THR A 240 -11.35 -5.40 -16.54
CA THR A 240 -12.09 -5.59 -15.29
C THR A 240 -13.55 -5.18 -15.48
N LYS A 241 -14.48 -6.01 -14.97
CA LYS A 241 -15.89 -5.60 -14.88
C LYS A 241 -15.97 -4.40 -13.93
N LYS A 242 -16.45 -3.28 -14.43
CA LYS A 242 -16.48 -2.01 -13.71
C LYS A 242 -17.61 -1.11 -14.19
N ASP A 243 -18.03 -0.22 -13.29
CA ASP A 243 -18.79 0.96 -13.66
C ASP A 243 -17.83 2.14 -13.85
N GLN A 244 -18.14 3.01 -14.78
CA GLN A 244 -17.35 4.19 -15.08
C GLN A 244 -18.24 5.43 -15.17
N TYR A 245 -17.81 6.49 -14.48
CA TYR A 245 -18.47 7.78 -14.47
C TYR A 245 -17.47 8.89 -14.83
N THR A 246 -17.99 10.00 -15.35
CA THR A 246 -17.21 11.22 -15.64
C THR A 246 -17.83 12.38 -14.86
N TYR A 247 -17.01 13.24 -14.25
CA TYR A 247 -17.44 14.39 -13.44
C TYR A 247 -16.82 15.72 -13.86
#